data_6659b977e7e4f4250e1fa322abe2c8aa
#
_entry.id   6659b977e7e4f4250e1fa322abe2c8aa
#
_cell.length_a   1.000
_cell.length_b   1.000
_cell.length_c   1.000
_cell.angle_alpha   90.00
_cell.angle_beta   90.00
_cell.angle_gamma   90.00
#
_symmetry.space_group_name_H-M   'P 1'
#
loop_
_entity.id
_entity.type
_entity.pdbx_description
1 polymer ?
#
loop_
_entity_poly.entity_id
_entity_poly.type
_entity_poly.pdbx_seq_one_letter_code
_entity_poly.pdbx_strand_id
1 'polypeptide(L)'
;MRTSKTVLTIRTPSRDAIKEDARELMAMLRRPNQTINLMLVALTDGVEVEVWADGVLRRRNRFLRDSEARKYSDRLSARLRQRGFQREGDAR
;
A
#
# COMPACT_ATOMS: atom_id res chain seq x y z
N MET A 1 20.63 -23.20 -5.96
CA MET A 1 20.33 -22.99 -6.00
C MET A 1 19.88 -22.81 -5.85
N ARG A 2 19.88 -22.48 -5.74
CA ARG A 2 19.43 -22.04 -5.60
C ARG A 2 18.71 -21.68 -5.80
N THR A 3 18.50 -21.39 -5.91
CA THR A 3 17.82 -20.89 -6.06
C THR A 3 17.22 -20.43 -6.02
N SER A 4 17.24 -20.19 -6.06
CA SER A 4 16.75 -19.67 -6.06
C SER A 4 16.26 -19.25 -5.96
N LYS A 5 16.28 -19.16 -6.00
CA LYS A 5 15.87 -18.73 -5.94
C LYS A 5 15.50 -18.15 -5.98
N THR A 6 15.62 -17.96 -6.09
CA THR A 6 15.31 -17.42 -6.16
C THR A 6 14.83 -16.93 -6.23
N VAL A 7 14.76 -16.83 -6.35
CA VAL A 7 14.35 -16.37 -6.49
C VAL A 7 13.79 -15.95 -6.22
N LEU A 8 13.73 -15.85 -6.03
CA LEU A 8 13.26 -15.42 -5.82
C LEU A 8 13.05 -14.76 -5.56
N THR A 9 13.16 -14.60 -5.52
CA THR A 9 13.07 -14.03 -5.33
C THR A 9 12.99 -13.41 -5.16
N ILE A 10 13.26 -13.04 -5.48
CA ILE A 10 13.08 -12.46 -5.34
C ILE A 10 12.83 -12.18 -4.58
N ARG A 11 12.92 -12.07 -4.40
CA ARG A 11 12.61 -11.85 -3.77
C ARG A 11 12.52 -11.60 -2.95
N THR A 12 12.91 -11.71 -3.12
CA THR A 12 12.43 -10.86 -2.32
C THR A 12 13.03 -10.45 -1.00
N PRO A 13 14.12 -9.69 -0.93
CA PRO A 13 14.72 -9.27 0.32
C PRO A 13 13.81 -8.39 1.17
N SER A 14 12.97 -7.59 0.53
CA SER A 14 12.08 -6.73 1.29
C SER A 14 11.06 -7.54 2.09
N ARG A 15 10.79 -8.76 1.64
CA ARG A 15 9.87 -9.61 2.37
C ARG A 15 10.39 -9.93 3.77
N ASP A 16 11.70 -10.14 3.88
CA ASP A 16 12.31 -10.45 5.16
C ASP A 16 12.31 -9.25 6.10
N ALA A 17 12.18 -8.05 5.54
CA ALA A 17 12.16 -6.82 6.32
C ALA A 17 10.76 -6.44 6.78
N ILE A 18 9.73 -7.11 6.30
CA ILE A 18 8.36 -6.80 6.66
C ILE A 18 7.99 -7.54 7.94
N LYS A 19 7.50 -6.80 8.89
CA LYS A 19 7.00 -7.40 10.12
C LYS A 19 5.54 -7.75 9.92
N GLU A 20 5.16 -8.91 10.46
CA GLU A 20 3.84 -9.47 10.24
C GLU A 20 2.72 -8.50 10.59
N ASP A 21 2.84 -7.85 11.73
CA ASP A 21 1.79 -6.97 12.23
C ASP A 21 2.08 -5.49 11.95
N ALA A 22 2.94 -5.20 10.97
CA ALA A 22 3.33 -3.84 10.66
C ALA A 22 2.58 -3.27 9.47
N ARG A 23 1.47 -3.86 9.09
CA ARG A 23 0.62 -3.35 8.01
C ARG A 23 -0.54 -2.59 8.60
N GLU A 24 -0.82 -1.45 8.03
CA GLU A 24 -1.90 -0.59 8.50
C GLU A 24 -2.74 -0.17 7.29
N LEU A 25 -4.04 -0.35 7.40
CA LEU A 25 -4.95 0.15 6.39
C LEU A 25 -5.12 1.64 6.60
N MET A 26 -4.59 2.43 5.68
CA MET A 26 -4.69 3.89 5.78
C MET A 26 -6.00 4.42 5.26
N ALA A 27 -6.50 3.81 4.18
CA ALA A 27 -7.74 4.28 3.58
C ALA A 27 -8.31 3.18 2.70
N MET A 28 -9.62 3.09 2.69
CA MET A 28 -10.35 2.26 1.76
C MET A 28 -11.25 3.18 0.96
N LEU A 29 -11.11 3.14 -0.36
CA LEU A 29 -11.90 3.98 -1.23
C LEU A 29 -12.72 3.10 -2.15
N ARG A 30 -13.95 3.49 -2.39
CA ARG A 30 -14.89 2.62 -3.07
C ARG A 30 -15.76 3.39 -4.04
N ARG A 31 -16.05 2.76 -5.16
CA ARG A 31 -17.10 3.18 -6.06
C ARG A 31 -17.79 1.89 -6.55
N PRO A 32 -18.95 1.98 -7.25
CA PRO A 32 -19.81 0.79 -7.45
C PRO A 32 -19.11 -0.48 -7.88
N ASN A 33 -18.13 -0.40 -8.75
CA ASN A 33 -17.50 -1.60 -9.27
C ASN A 33 -16.03 -1.75 -8.91
N GLN A 34 -15.57 -0.99 -7.91
CA GLN A 34 -14.14 -1.03 -7.62
C GLN A 34 -13.85 -0.60 -6.20
N THR A 35 -12.91 -1.30 -5.58
CA THR A 35 -12.43 -0.97 -4.22
C THR A 35 -10.93 -0.79 -4.28
N ILE A 36 -10.45 0.29 -3.69
CA ILE A 36 -9.02 0.58 -3.58
C ILE A 36 -8.64 0.60 -2.11
N ASN A 37 -7.63 -0.18 -1.75
CA ASN A 37 -7.08 -0.17 -0.39
C ASN A 37 -5.68 0.40 -0.43
N LEU A 38 -5.42 1.36 0.46
CA LEU A 38 -4.10 1.95 0.62
C LEU A 38 -3.52 1.44 1.92
N MET A 39 -2.43 0.68 1.82
CA MET A 39 -1.81 0.05 2.99
C MET A 39 -0.45 0.66 3.25
N LEU A 40 -0.17 0.91 4.51
CA LEU A 40 1.16 1.32 4.96
C LEU A 40 1.86 0.11 5.53
N VAL A 41 3.05 -0.15 5.04
CA VAL A 41 3.85 -1.30 5.49
C VAL A 41 5.14 -0.79 6.08
N ALA A 42 5.39 -1.12 7.34
CA ALA A 42 6.63 -0.72 8.00
C ALA A 42 7.75 -1.70 7.63
N LEU A 43 8.86 -1.13 7.19
CA LEU A 43 10.05 -1.91 6.86
C LEU A 43 11.16 -1.55 7.84
N THR A 44 12.24 -2.32 7.82
CA THR A 44 13.36 -2.03 8.70
C THR A 44 14.03 -0.71 8.35
N ASP A 45 13.99 -0.32 7.09
CA ASP A 45 14.71 0.88 6.63
C ASP A 45 13.78 1.91 5.99
N GLY A 46 12.51 1.92 6.39
CA GLY A 46 11.57 2.89 5.84
C GLY A 46 10.16 2.36 5.88
N VAL A 47 9.32 2.91 5.01
CA VAL A 47 7.93 2.49 4.90
C VAL A 47 7.57 2.36 3.44
N GLU A 48 6.52 1.61 3.18
CA GLU A 48 6.04 1.38 1.82
C GLU A 48 4.54 1.58 1.79
N VAL A 49 4.05 2.23 0.73
CA VAL A 49 2.62 2.35 0.51
C VAL A 49 2.24 1.37 -0.58
N GLU A 50 1.30 0.50 -0.29
CA GLU A 50 0.77 -0.46 -1.25
C GLU A 50 -0.61 -0.01 -1.68
N VAL A 51 -0.85 -0.05 -2.98
CA VAL A 51 -2.15 0.26 -3.55
C VAL A 51 -2.75 -1.04 -4.08
N TRP A 52 -3.84 -1.44 -3.50
CA TRP A 52 -4.54 -2.67 -3.87
C TRP A 52 -5.87 -2.32 -4.52
N ALA A 53 -6.13 -2.89 -5.70
CA ALA A 53 -7.38 -2.69 -6.40
C ALA A 53 -8.08 -4.04 -6.49
N ASP A 54 -9.25 -4.15 -5.84
CA ASP A 54 -10.05 -5.36 -5.85
C ASP A 54 -9.25 -6.60 -5.47
N GLY A 55 -8.42 -6.44 -4.43
CA GLY A 55 -7.63 -7.54 -3.91
C GLY A 55 -6.34 -7.83 -4.67
N VAL A 56 -6.01 -7.01 -5.64
CA VAL A 56 -4.80 -7.19 -6.45
C VAL A 56 -3.85 -6.03 -6.20
N LEU A 57 -2.62 -6.36 -5.84
CA LEU A 57 -1.60 -5.34 -5.62
C LEU A 57 -1.24 -4.69 -6.96
N ARG A 58 -1.41 -3.37 -7.04
CA ARG A 58 -1.19 -2.62 -8.27
C ARG A 58 0.07 -1.78 -8.24
N ARG A 59 0.44 -1.29 -7.06
CA ARG A 59 1.56 -0.36 -6.97
C ARG A 59 2.18 -0.42 -5.60
N ARG A 60 3.48 -0.22 -5.54
CA ARG A 60 4.22 -0.05 -4.30
C ARG A 60 5.14 1.13 -4.45
N ASN A 61 5.13 1.99 -3.44
CA ASN A 61 6.02 3.14 -3.39
C ASN A 61 6.71 3.17 -2.05
N ARG A 62 8.03 3.33 -2.07
CA ARG A 62 8.82 3.32 -0.85
C ARG A 62 9.17 4.75 -0.44
N PHE A 63 9.15 4.99 0.85
CA PHE A 63 9.49 6.28 1.44
C PHE A 63 10.41 6.05 2.63
N LEU A 64 11.25 7.04 2.92
CA LEU A 64 12.12 6.96 4.07
C LEU A 64 11.37 7.25 5.36
N ARG A 65 10.33 8.07 5.30
CA ARG A 65 9.62 8.52 6.47
C ARG A 65 8.13 8.25 6.37
N ASP A 66 7.57 7.93 7.53
CA ASP A 66 6.15 7.71 7.65
C ASP A 66 5.34 8.91 7.18
N SER A 67 5.77 10.13 7.54
CA SER A 67 5.05 11.33 7.18
C SER A 67 4.96 11.52 5.66
N GLU A 68 6.01 11.15 4.95
CA GLU A 68 6.00 11.25 3.48
C GLU A 68 5.02 10.26 2.87
N ALA A 69 5.00 9.07 3.43
CA ALA A 69 4.08 8.04 2.95
C ALA A 69 2.62 8.46 3.16
N ARG A 70 2.33 9.06 4.32
CA ARG A 70 0.97 9.49 4.61
C ARG A 70 0.55 10.66 3.74
N LYS A 71 1.47 11.57 3.44
CA LYS A 71 1.16 12.64 2.49
C LYS A 71 0.86 12.11 1.10
N TYR A 72 1.63 11.11 0.68
CA TYR A 72 1.40 10.47 -0.62
C TYR A 72 0.02 9.83 -0.63
N SER A 73 -0.33 9.12 0.43
CA SER A 73 -1.62 8.46 0.55
C SER A 73 -2.76 9.47 0.53
N ASP A 74 -2.59 10.59 1.22
CA ASP A 74 -3.62 11.64 1.25
C ASP A 74 -3.84 12.23 -0.13
N ARG A 75 -2.75 12.49 -0.85
CA ARG A 75 -2.86 13.04 -2.20
C ARG A 75 -3.53 12.04 -3.15
N LEU A 76 -3.16 10.78 -3.02
CA LEU A 76 -3.76 9.75 -3.86
C LEU A 76 -5.24 9.61 -3.54
N SER A 77 -5.60 9.63 -2.25
CA SER A 77 -7.01 9.57 -1.84
C SER A 77 -7.80 10.71 -2.44
N ALA A 78 -7.24 11.93 -2.37
CA ALA A 78 -7.92 13.10 -2.91
C ALA A 78 -8.14 12.95 -4.41
N ARG A 79 -7.15 12.43 -5.10
CA ARG A 79 -7.25 12.24 -6.55
C ARG A 79 -8.31 11.21 -6.90
N LEU A 80 -8.37 10.14 -6.13
CA LEU A 80 -9.36 9.09 -6.35
C LEU A 80 -10.77 9.62 -6.07
N ARG A 81 -10.92 10.45 -5.05
CA ARG A 81 -12.22 11.02 -4.75
C ARG A 81 -12.72 11.90 -5.89
N GLN A 82 -11.81 12.58 -6.56
CA GLN A 82 -12.17 13.37 -7.74
C GLN A 82 -12.67 12.48 -8.88
N ARG A 83 -12.33 11.21 -8.83
CA ARG A 83 -12.75 10.24 -9.85
C ARG A 83 -13.97 9.44 -9.42
N GLY A 84 -14.65 9.87 -8.37
CA GLY A 84 -15.90 9.25 -7.95
C GLY A 84 -15.77 8.24 -6.84
N PHE A 85 -14.59 8.03 -6.30
CA PHE A 85 -14.44 7.14 -5.16
C PHE A 85 -14.87 7.83 -3.89
N GLN A 86 -15.45 7.07 -2.98
CA GLN A 86 -15.80 7.54 -1.65
C GLN A 86 -14.93 6.82 -0.64
N ARG A 87 -14.40 7.56 0.31
CA ARG A 87 -13.57 6.98 1.34
C ARG A 87 -14.46 6.39 2.43
N GLU A 88 -14.20 5.14 2.78
CA GLU A 88 -14.91 4.49 3.87
C GLU A 88 -14.60 5.20 5.18
N GLY A 89 -15.62 5.40 5.98
CA GLY A 89 -15.46 6.08 7.24
C GLY A 89 -15.62 7.57 7.17
N ASP A 90 -15.68 8.13 5.97
CA ASP A 90 -15.86 9.58 5.78
C ASP A 90 -17.32 9.94 5.52
N ALA A 91 -18.17 8.97 5.50
CA ALA A 91 -19.57 9.19 5.20
C ALA A 91 -20.26 9.81 6.41
N ARG A 92 -20.26 11.11 6.50
CA ARG A 92 -20.91 11.81 7.61
C ARG A 92 -21.79 12.87 7.09
#